data_c47f5da9f1e9128771adf36911633a03
#
_entry.id   c47f5da9f1e9128771adf36911633a03
#
_cell.length_a   1.000
_cell.length_b   1.000
_cell.length_c   1.000
_cell.angle_alpha   90.00
_cell.angle_beta   90.00
_cell.angle_gamma   90.00
#
_symmetry.space_group_name_H-M   'P 1'
#
loop_
_entity.id
_entity.type
_entity.pdbx_description
1 polymer ?
#
loop_
_entity_poly.entity_id
_entity_poly.type
_entity_poly.pdbx_seq_one_letter_code
_entity_poly.pdbx_strand_id
1 'polypeptide(L)'
;KNRQPWLMRVHQALRHGPKDRKQLIELLQVAKQRNLLNAQALKMLEGVLQISHIHVTNIMVPHAKITVISENANLTELLPIVIESGHSRFPVINEARRVIGLLLAKDLLKYNPLAHQNTFDIRDIIRPAVFIPESKRLDSLLEEFQHKHYHMAIVVDEYGAVSGLVTIEDVLEEIVGEIEDEYDANDEVFVQEQNPNQFIVKAMMPIEAFNIFFNSHLTTEQFD
;
A
#
# COMPACT_ATOMS: atom_id res chain seq x y z
N LYS A 1 -5.95 -29.70 54.68
CA LYS A 1 -4.66 -29.01 54.58
C LYS A 1 -4.62 -28.31 53.22
N ASN A 2 -4.66 -26.97 53.27
CA ASN A 2 -4.78 -25.99 52.21
C ASN A 2 -3.97 -26.27 50.94
N ARG A 3 -4.68 -26.59 49.85
CA ARG A 3 -4.13 -26.59 48.49
C ARG A 3 -4.83 -25.53 47.62
N GLN A 4 -5.01 -24.31 48.13
CA GLN A 4 -5.76 -23.28 47.42
C GLN A 4 -5.06 -21.96 47.07
N PRO A 5 -3.73 -21.72 47.08
CA PRO A 5 -3.25 -20.44 46.64
C PRO A 5 -2.82 -20.39 45.15
N TRP A 6 -2.47 -21.51 44.51
CA TRP A 6 -1.99 -21.48 43.14
C TRP A 6 -3.10 -21.38 42.08
N LEU A 7 -4.24 -22.03 42.30
CA LEU A 7 -5.41 -21.97 41.43
C LEU A 7 -6.02 -20.55 41.40
N MET A 8 -6.03 -19.83 42.54
CA MET A 8 -6.44 -18.44 42.58
C MET A 8 -5.47 -17.53 41.83
N ARG A 9 -4.17 -17.77 41.89
CA ARG A 9 -3.18 -16.99 41.10
C ARG A 9 -3.29 -17.26 39.61
N VAL A 10 -3.55 -18.51 39.21
CA VAL A 10 -3.82 -18.87 37.80
C VAL A 10 -5.14 -18.26 37.33
N HIS A 11 -6.17 -18.24 38.17
CA HIS A 11 -7.47 -17.63 37.83
C HIS A 11 -7.42 -16.12 37.81
N GLN A 12 -6.58 -15.46 38.63
CA GLN A 12 -6.31 -14.05 38.58
C GLN A 12 -5.42 -13.66 37.39
N ALA A 13 -4.44 -14.48 37.00
CA ALA A 13 -3.63 -14.26 35.78
C ALA A 13 -4.46 -14.40 34.50
N LEU A 14 -5.46 -15.29 34.48
CA LEU A 14 -6.41 -15.45 33.37
C LEU A 14 -7.49 -14.34 33.30
N ARG A 15 -7.69 -13.56 34.37
CA ARG A 15 -8.64 -12.44 34.43
C ARG A 15 -8.09 -11.11 33.95
N HIS A 16 -6.78 -10.96 33.81
CA HIS A 16 -6.16 -9.74 33.33
C HIS A 16 -5.80 -9.93 31.84
N GLY A 17 -6.80 -9.72 30.98
CA GLY A 17 -6.55 -9.51 29.56
C GLY A 17 -5.59 -8.31 29.35
N PRO A 18 -5.04 -8.14 28.16
CA PRO A 18 -4.14 -7.04 27.86
C PRO A 18 -4.83 -5.71 28.18
N LYS A 19 -4.16 -4.85 28.94
CA LYS A 19 -4.69 -3.55 29.38
C LYS A 19 -4.40 -2.45 28.36
N ASP A 20 -3.45 -2.66 27.49
CA ASP A 20 -3.04 -1.75 26.46
C ASP A 20 -2.61 -2.52 25.21
N ARG A 21 -2.39 -1.76 24.14
CA ARG A 21 -1.99 -2.29 22.84
C ARG A 21 -0.64 -3.02 22.89
N LYS A 22 0.31 -2.51 23.69
CA LYS A 22 1.64 -3.12 23.80
C LYS A 22 1.53 -4.53 24.36
N GLN A 23 0.75 -4.71 25.44
CA GLN A 23 0.49 -6.03 26.02
C GLN A 23 -0.26 -6.95 25.05
N LEU A 24 -1.14 -6.41 24.21
CA LEU A 24 -1.81 -7.18 23.16
C LEU A 24 -0.81 -7.69 22.11
N ILE A 25 0.11 -6.85 21.66
CA ILE A 25 1.17 -7.25 20.72
C ILE A 25 2.08 -8.31 21.35
N GLU A 26 2.48 -8.13 22.60
CA GLU A 26 3.28 -9.13 23.33
C GLU A 26 2.56 -10.52 23.42
N LEU A 27 1.24 -10.51 23.64
CA LEU A 27 0.44 -11.74 23.62
C LEU A 27 0.42 -12.40 22.24
N LEU A 28 0.29 -11.63 21.17
CA LEU A 28 0.33 -12.13 19.79
C LEU A 28 1.70 -12.74 19.46
N GLN A 29 2.79 -12.12 19.92
CA GLN A 29 4.15 -12.65 19.76
C GLN A 29 4.33 -13.99 20.52
N VAL A 30 3.81 -14.09 21.75
CA VAL A 30 3.81 -15.34 22.51
C VAL A 30 2.99 -16.41 21.77
N ALA A 31 1.85 -16.05 21.19
CA ALA A 31 1.04 -16.98 20.40
C ALA A 31 1.81 -17.52 19.18
N LYS A 32 2.59 -16.67 18.50
CA LYS A 32 3.49 -17.07 17.41
C LYS A 32 4.56 -18.05 17.90
N GLN A 33 5.23 -17.76 19.04
CA GLN A 33 6.26 -18.64 19.62
C GLN A 33 5.71 -20.02 19.96
N ARG A 34 4.41 -20.12 20.30
CA ARG A 34 3.71 -21.38 20.58
C ARG A 34 3.13 -22.04 19.32
N ASN A 35 3.45 -21.55 18.12
CA ASN A 35 2.91 -22.02 16.84
C ASN A 35 1.37 -21.97 16.73
N LEU A 36 0.71 -21.07 17.48
CA LEU A 36 -0.73 -20.80 17.35
C LEU A 36 -1.01 -19.80 16.22
N LEU A 37 -0.01 -19.00 15.84
CA LEU A 37 -0.03 -18.05 14.72
C LEU A 37 1.23 -18.27 13.88
N ASN A 38 1.09 -18.19 12.56
CA ASN A 38 2.25 -18.09 11.67
C ASN A 38 2.76 -16.64 11.62
N ALA A 39 3.93 -16.42 10.99
CA ALA A 39 4.56 -15.10 10.92
C ALA A 39 3.70 -14.09 10.16
N GLN A 40 3.08 -14.51 9.06
CA GLN A 40 2.22 -13.66 8.22
C GLN A 40 0.96 -13.23 8.97
N ALA A 41 0.28 -14.14 9.65
CA ALA A 41 -0.90 -13.80 10.46
C ALA A 41 -0.55 -12.81 11.59
N LEU A 42 0.62 -12.96 12.23
CA LEU A 42 1.08 -11.99 13.22
C LEU A 42 1.28 -10.61 12.58
N LYS A 43 1.98 -10.52 11.43
CA LYS A 43 2.22 -9.25 10.70
C LYS A 43 0.90 -8.56 10.35
N MET A 44 -0.09 -9.30 9.84
CA MET A 44 -1.42 -8.76 9.53
C MET A 44 -2.14 -8.23 10.78
N LEU A 45 -2.09 -8.95 11.90
CA LEU A 45 -2.72 -8.52 13.14
C LEU A 45 -2.05 -7.26 13.70
N GLU A 46 -0.74 -7.14 13.61
CA GLU A 46 0.01 -5.94 13.96
C GLU A 46 -0.37 -4.77 13.04
N GLY A 47 -0.49 -4.99 11.72
CA GLY A 47 -0.97 -4.01 10.73
C GLY A 47 -2.37 -3.49 11.08
N VAL A 48 -3.34 -4.37 11.33
CA VAL A 48 -4.70 -3.97 11.75
C VAL A 48 -4.68 -3.08 12.98
N LEU A 49 -3.82 -3.41 13.95
CA LEU A 49 -3.67 -2.57 15.12
C LEU A 49 -3.01 -1.22 14.78
N GLN A 50 -2.23 -1.11 13.73
CA GLN A 50 -1.49 0.11 13.37
C GLN A 50 -2.29 1.12 12.56
N ILE A 51 -3.17 0.70 11.65
CA ILE A 51 -3.89 1.60 10.74
C ILE A 51 -4.67 2.71 11.45
N SER A 52 -5.09 2.49 12.70
CA SER A 52 -5.76 3.51 13.49
C SER A 52 -4.89 4.71 13.91
N HIS A 53 -3.57 4.61 13.74
CA HIS A 53 -2.62 5.67 14.07
C HIS A 53 -1.93 6.27 12.85
N ILE A 54 -2.11 5.67 11.68
CA ILE A 54 -1.54 6.13 10.42
C ILE A 54 -2.53 7.08 9.75
N HIS A 55 -2.02 8.19 9.22
CA HIS A 55 -2.80 9.16 8.44
C HIS A 55 -2.58 8.95 6.95
N VAL A 56 -3.53 9.39 6.15
CA VAL A 56 -3.49 9.30 4.68
C VAL A 56 -2.21 9.90 4.11
N THR A 57 -1.73 11.01 4.67
CA THR A 57 -0.49 11.68 4.24
C THR A 57 0.75 10.79 4.27
N ASN A 58 0.75 9.72 5.09
CA ASN A 58 1.88 8.81 5.23
C ASN A 58 2.00 7.81 4.08
N ILE A 59 0.86 7.48 3.43
CA ILE A 59 0.80 6.43 2.40
C ILE A 59 0.34 6.92 1.03
N MET A 60 -0.21 8.15 0.95
CA MET A 60 -0.73 8.68 -0.31
C MET A 60 0.34 8.77 -1.39
N VAL A 61 -0.06 8.56 -2.63
CA VAL A 61 0.74 8.91 -3.81
C VAL A 61 0.79 10.43 -3.90
N PRO A 62 1.97 11.06 -3.77
CA PRO A 62 2.09 12.52 -3.83
C PRO A 62 1.65 13.09 -5.18
N HIS A 63 1.10 14.30 -5.19
CA HIS A 63 0.61 14.99 -6.38
C HIS A 63 1.57 14.94 -7.59
N ALA A 64 2.88 15.09 -7.34
CA ALA A 64 3.90 15.07 -8.40
C ALA A 64 4.05 13.72 -9.13
N LYS A 65 3.58 12.62 -8.51
CA LYS A 65 3.66 11.26 -9.06
C LYS A 65 2.34 10.78 -9.67
N ILE A 66 1.28 11.58 -9.59
CA ILE A 66 -0.04 11.19 -10.09
C ILE A 66 -0.08 11.28 -11.61
N THR A 67 -0.44 10.19 -12.26
CA THR A 67 -0.79 10.19 -13.69
C THR A 67 -2.22 10.72 -13.84
N VAL A 68 -2.37 11.88 -14.47
CA VAL A 68 -3.67 12.54 -14.70
C VAL A 68 -4.03 12.55 -16.18
N ILE A 69 -5.32 12.65 -16.48
CA ILE A 69 -5.85 12.76 -17.83
C ILE A 69 -6.48 14.15 -18.00
N SER A 70 -6.25 14.80 -19.14
CA SER A 70 -6.92 16.06 -19.49
C SER A 70 -8.38 15.83 -19.87
N GLU A 71 -9.28 16.72 -19.47
CA GLU A 71 -10.69 16.68 -19.90
C GLU A 71 -10.87 16.83 -21.42
N ASN A 72 -9.87 17.39 -22.11
CA ASN A 72 -9.89 17.58 -23.55
C ASN A 72 -9.13 16.47 -24.32
N ALA A 73 -8.64 15.43 -23.61
CA ALA A 73 -7.90 14.33 -24.24
C ALA A 73 -8.82 13.50 -25.15
N ASN A 74 -8.38 13.29 -26.37
CA ASN A 74 -9.04 12.37 -27.30
C ASN A 74 -8.58 10.92 -27.04
N LEU A 75 -9.29 9.97 -27.64
CA LEU A 75 -9.04 8.54 -27.42
C LEU A 75 -7.63 8.11 -27.84
N THR A 76 -7.08 8.72 -28.89
CA THR A 76 -5.75 8.40 -29.42
C THR A 76 -4.64 8.87 -28.48
N GLU A 77 -4.84 9.98 -27.79
CA GLU A 77 -3.90 10.52 -26.81
C GLU A 77 -4.00 9.77 -25.46
N LEU A 78 -5.21 9.38 -25.08
CA LEU A 78 -5.51 8.78 -23.78
C LEU A 78 -5.08 7.31 -23.68
N LEU A 79 -5.31 6.51 -24.74
CA LEU A 79 -5.03 5.08 -24.71
C LEU A 79 -3.55 4.73 -24.43
N PRO A 80 -2.55 5.40 -25.03
CA PRO A 80 -1.15 5.13 -24.68
C PRO A 80 -0.86 5.36 -23.20
N ILE A 81 -1.37 6.47 -22.61
CA ILE A 81 -1.17 6.79 -21.18
C ILE A 81 -1.74 5.67 -20.29
N VAL A 82 -2.95 5.18 -20.61
CA VAL A 82 -3.61 4.14 -19.85
C VAL A 82 -2.87 2.81 -19.97
N ILE A 83 -2.39 2.46 -21.17
CA ILE A 83 -1.68 1.20 -21.42
C ILE A 83 -0.30 1.21 -20.74
N GLU A 84 0.47 2.28 -20.90
CA GLU A 84 1.82 2.38 -20.36
C GLU A 84 1.84 2.43 -18.84
N SER A 85 0.88 3.14 -18.23
CA SER A 85 0.81 3.25 -16.76
C SER A 85 0.26 2.00 -16.09
N GLY A 86 -0.56 1.18 -16.77
CA GLY A 86 -1.21 0.00 -16.21
C GLY A 86 -2.25 0.29 -15.12
N HIS A 87 -2.54 1.56 -14.83
CA HIS A 87 -3.48 1.90 -13.78
C HIS A 87 -4.94 1.66 -14.18
N SER A 88 -5.76 1.33 -13.20
CA SER A 88 -7.20 1.09 -13.41
C SER A 88 -8.05 2.36 -13.34
N ARG A 89 -7.57 3.42 -12.68
CA ARG A 89 -8.29 4.67 -12.42
C ARG A 89 -7.39 5.86 -12.57
N PHE A 90 -7.91 6.94 -13.18
CA PHE A 90 -7.17 8.14 -13.48
C PHE A 90 -7.97 9.36 -13.04
N PRO A 91 -7.39 10.27 -12.27
CA PRO A 91 -7.96 11.59 -12.06
C PRO A 91 -8.01 12.36 -13.37
N VAL A 92 -9.17 12.95 -13.67
CA VAL A 92 -9.37 13.82 -14.84
C VAL A 92 -9.33 15.26 -14.38
N ILE A 93 -8.49 16.07 -15.05
CA ILE A 93 -8.29 17.48 -14.72
C ILE A 93 -8.79 18.39 -15.84
N ASN A 94 -9.31 19.55 -15.46
CA ASN A 94 -9.65 20.62 -16.40
C ASN A 94 -8.43 21.52 -16.70
N GLU A 95 -8.65 22.55 -17.55
CA GLU A 95 -7.62 23.54 -17.92
C GLU A 95 -7.04 24.29 -16.71
N ALA A 96 -7.84 24.50 -15.66
CA ALA A 96 -7.38 25.09 -14.39
C ALA A 96 -6.65 24.10 -13.48
N ARG A 97 -6.30 22.90 -13.97
CA ARG A 97 -5.67 21.80 -13.24
C ARG A 97 -6.46 21.30 -12.02
N ARG A 98 -7.77 21.49 -12.00
CA ARG A 98 -8.65 20.97 -10.95
C ARG A 98 -9.16 19.60 -11.34
N VAL A 99 -9.18 18.67 -10.39
CA VAL A 99 -9.79 17.35 -10.59
C VAL A 99 -11.29 17.51 -10.71
N ILE A 100 -11.86 17.09 -11.85
CA ILE A 100 -13.29 17.16 -12.18
C ILE A 100 -13.98 15.79 -12.06
N GLY A 101 -13.21 14.70 -12.00
CA GLY A 101 -13.74 13.35 -11.89
C GLY A 101 -12.66 12.30 -11.99
N LEU A 102 -13.09 11.04 -12.06
CA LEU A 102 -12.24 9.86 -12.22
C LEU A 102 -12.65 9.10 -13.49
N LEU A 103 -11.69 8.82 -14.35
CA LEU A 103 -11.84 7.90 -15.46
C LEU A 103 -11.48 6.47 -14.99
N LEU A 104 -12.30 5.48 -15.36
CA LEU A 104 -11.97 4.07 -15.21
C LEU A 104 -11.47 3.52 -16.54
N ALA A 105 -10.28 2.93 -16.56
CA ALA A 105 -9.69 2.34 -17.77
C ALA A 105 -10.63 1.34 -18.46
N LYS A 106 -11.37 0.53 -17.69
CA LYS A 106 -12.34 -0.43 -18.23
C LYS A 106 -13.50 0.20 -19.02
N ASP A 107 -13.86 1.46 -18.71
CA ASP A 107 -14.96 2.12 -19.41
C ASP A 107 -14.57 2.51 -20.86
N LEU A 108 -13.26 2.56 -21.14
CA LEU A 108 -12.73 2.79 -22.50
C LEU A 108 -12.92 1.60 -23.43
N LEU A 109 -13.12 0.39 -22.88
CA LEU A 109 -13.35 -0.81 -23.68
C LEU A 109 -14.62 -0.74 -24.55
N LYS A 110 -15.51 0.19 -24.26
CA LYS A 110 -16.74 0.44 -25.05
C LYS A 110 -16.46 1.24 -26.34
N TYR A 111 -15.27 1.83 -26.46
CA TYR A 111 -14.94 2.74 -27.56
C TYR A 111 -13.88 2.14 -28.48
N ASN A 112 -14.19 2.20 -29.78
CA ASN A 112 -13.23 1.84 -30.82
C ASN A 112 -12.54 3.11 -31.29
N PRO A 113 -11.20 3.25 -31.19
CA PRO A 113 -10.49 4.48 -31.62
C PRO A 113 -10.75 4.88 -33.06
N LEU A 114 -10.94 3.92 -33.96
CA LEU A 114 -11.20 4.20 -35.38
C LEU A 114 -12.64 4.65 -35.68
N ALA A 115 -13.60 4.18 -34.88
CA ALA A 115 -15.02 4.48 -35.12
C ALA A 115 -15.52 5.69 -34.32
N HIS A 116 -14.89 5.99 -33.19
CA HIS A 116 -15.38 7.00 -32.24
C HIS A 116 -14.47 8.23 -32.08
N GLN A 117 -13.51 8.46 -32.99
CA GLN A 117 -12.58 9.61 -32.90
C GLN A 117 -13.28 10.96 -32.75
N ASN A 118 -14.41 11.15 -33.43
CA ASN A 118 -15.14 12.43 -33.45
C ASN A 118 -16.34 12.48 -32.50
N THR A 119 -16.64 11.39 -31.80
CA THR A 119 -17.83 11.27 -30.93
C THR A 119 -17.47 10.98 -29.47
N PHE A 120 -16.19 10.79 -29.17
CA PHE A 120 -15.73 10.53 -27.80
C PHE A 120 -15.63 11.85 -27.02
N ASP A 121 -16.37 11.94 -25.92
CA ASP A 121 -16.19 12.96 -24.90
C ASP A 121 -15.93 12.25 -23.56
N ILE A 122 -14.79 12.53 -22.93
CA ILE A 122 -14.41 11.96 -21.66
C ILE A 122 -15.42 12.30 -20.53
N ARG A 123 -16.11 13.46 -20.66
CA ARG A 123 -17.09 13.94 -19.68
C ARG A 123 -18.30 12.99 -19.55
N ASP A 124 -18.61 12.24 -20.61
CA ASP A 124 -19.73 11.30 -20.61
C ASP A 124 -19.43 10.02 -19.78
N ILE A 125 -18.15 9.78 -19.47
CA ILE A 125 -17.73 8.53 -18.83
C ILE A 125 -16.99 8.73 -17.49
N ILE A 126 -16.65 9.96 -17.14
CA ILE A 126 -16.04 10.23 -15.83
C ILE A 126 -17.07 10.06 -14.72
N ARG A 127 -16.56 9.63 -13.56
CA ARG A 127 -17.32 9.47 -12.33
C ARG A 127 -16.94 10.54 -11.31
N PRO A 128 -17.82 10.90 -10.38
CA PRO A 128 -17.48 11.83 -9.32
C PRO A 128 -16.25 11.38 -8.54
N ALA A 129 -15.30 12.29 -8.30
CA ALA A 129 -14.17 12.06 -7.42
C ALA A 129 -14.58 12.31 -5.97
N VAL A 130 -14.04 11.49 -5.05
CA VAL A 130 -14.19 11.70 -3.61
C VAL A 130 -12.95 12.43 -3.11
N PHE A 131 -13.14 13.50 -2.34
CA PHE A 131 -12.07 14.28 -1.74
C PHE A 131 -12.01 14.04 -0.24
N ILE A 132 -10.82 13.87 0.29
CA ILE A 132 -10.57 13.62 1.71
C ILE A 132 -9.40 14.47 2.21
N PRO A 133 -9.37 14.88 3.49
CA PRO A 133 -8.25 15.63 4.04
C PRO A 133 -7.03 14.73 4.30
N GLU A 134 -5.82 15.31 4.23
CA GLU A 134 -4.55 14.65 4.57
C GLU A 134 -4.53 14.03 5.97
N SER A 135 -5.17 14.68 6.91
CA SER A 135 -5.21 14.27 8.33
C SER A 135 -6.15 13.09 8.60
N LYS A 136 -6.83 12.56 7.57
CA LYS A 136 -7.73 11.42 7.75
C LYS A 136 -6.96 10.17 8.16
N ARG A 137 -7.50 9.42 9.13
CA ARG A 137 -6.90 8.16 9.59
C ARG A 137 -7.29 7.01 8.67
N LEU A 138 -6.38 6.04 8.52
CA LEU A 138 -6.58 4.94 7.60
C LEU A 138 -7.74 4.01 8.01
N ASP A 139 -7.97 3.79 9.31
CA ASP A 139 -9.11 3.00 9.78
C ASP A 139 -10.45 3.59 9.29
N SER A 140 -10.62 4.91 9.47
CA SER A 140 -11.81 5.63 9.02
C SER A 140 -11.93 5.67 7.49
N LEU A 141 -10.81 5.77 6.78
CA LEU A 141 -10.80 5.73 5.31
C LEU A 141 -11.19 4.35 4.80
N LEU A 142 -10.66 3.28 5.39
CA LEU A 142 -11.01 1.91 5.02
C LEU A 142 -12.51 1.63 5.20
N GLU A 143 -13.08 2.09 6.30
CA GLU A 143 -14.53 2.00 6.55
C GLU A 143 -15.33 2.74 5.47
N GLU A 144 -14.88 3.95 5.07
CA GLU A 144 -15.54 4.70 4.00
C GLU A 144 -15.43 4.02 2.63
N PHE A 145 -14.27 3.48 2.28
CA PHE A 145 -14.08 2.69 1.05
C PHE A 145 -15.08 1.54 0.98
N GLN A 146 -15.25 0.81 2.10
CA GLN A 146 -16.18 -0.32 2.19
C GLN A 146 -17.64 0.10 2.08
N HIS A 147 -18.05 1.12 2.84
CA HIS A 147 -19.46 1.54 2.90
C HIS A 147 -19.93 2.28 1.65
N LYS A 148 -19.08 3.12 1.07
CA LYS A 148 -19.44 3.96 -0.07
C LYS A 148 -19.04 3.35 -1.42
N HIS A 149 -18.37 2.18 -1.43
CA HIS A 149 -17.98 1.42 -2.62
C HIS A 149 -17.13 2.22 -3.63
N TYR A 150 -16.27 3.12 -3.17
CA TYR A 150 -15.24 3.71 -4.00
C TYR A 150 -13.87 3.12 -3.66
N HIS A 151 -12.91 3.18 -4.58
CA HIS A 151 -11.60 2.53 -4.45
C HIS A 151 -10.44 3.53 -4.54
N MET A 152 -10.73 4.80 -4.79
CA MET A 152 -9.75 5.86 -4.91
C MET A 152 -10.32 7.15 -4.35
N ALA A 153 -9.52 7.90 -3.61
CA ALA A 153 -9.85 9.23 -3.13
C ALA A 153 -8.74 10.23 -3.48
N ILE A 154 -9.13 11.45 -3.77
CA ILE A 154 -8.21 12.57 -3.95
C ILE A 154 -7.95 13.19 -2.59
N VAL A 155 -6.69 13.34 -2.24
CA VAL A 155 -6.27 13.92 -0.96
C VAL A 155 -6.05 15.41 -1.14
N VAL A 156 -6.59 16.21 -0.22
CA VAL A 156 -6.50 17.67 -0.24
C VAL A 156 -5.94 18.21 1.07
N ASP A 157 -5.21 19.31 0.96
CA ASP A 157 -4.73 20.08 2.11
C ASP A 157 -5.84 20.97 2.74
N GLU A 158 -5.50 21.76 3.74
CA GLU A 158 -6.40 22.65 4.47
C GLU A 158 -6.96 23.79 3.59
N TYR A 159 -6.32 24.06 2.47
CA TYR A 159 -6.73 25.11 1.50
C TYR A 159 -7.54 24.53 0.34
N GLY A 160 -7.73 23.20 0.32
CA GLY A 160 -8.44 22.51 -0.76
C GLY A 160 -7.58 22.24 -2.00
N ALA A 161 -6.26 22.45 -1.91
CA ALA A 161 -5.36 22.05 -3.00
C ALA A 161 -5.08 20.55 -2.97
N VAL A 162 -4.92 19.92 -4.13
CA VAL A 162 -4.64 18.49 -4.24
C VAL A 162 -3.22 18.19 -3.80
N SER A 163 -3.07 17.41 -2.73
CA SER A 163 -1.78 16.97 -2.20
C SER A 163 -1.38 15.59 -2.74
N GLY A 164 -2.37 14.76 -3.05
CA GLY A 164 -2.11 13.40 -3.48
C GLY A 164 -3.38 12.63 -3.87
N LEU A 165 -3.24 11.33 -4.00
CA LEU A 165 -4.34 10.38 -4.05
C LEU A 165 -4.01 9.15 -3.19
N VAL A 166 -5.04 8.43 -2.81
CA VAL A 166 -4.92 7.17 -2.07
C VAL A 166 -5.97 6.18 -2.59
N THR A 167 -5.59 4.92 -2.64
CA THR A 167 -6.47 3.82 -3.06
C THR A 167 -6.76 2.89 -1.89
N ILE A 168 -7.77 2.02 -2.04
CA ILE A 168 -8.05 0.99 -1.04
C ILE A 168 -6.90 -0.02 -0.98
N GLU A 169 -6.25 -0.25 -2.11
CA GLU A 169 -5.10 -1.12 -2.26
C GLU A 169 -3.95 -0.64 -1.36
N ASP A 170 -3.63 0.67 -1.35
CA ASP A 170 -2.59 1.27 -0.48
C ASP A 170 -2.91 1.05 1.02
N VAL A 171 -4.19 1.19 1.41
CA VAL A 171 -4.60 0.96 2.81
C VAL A 171 -4.52 -0.53 3.19
N LEU A 172 -4.84 -1.43 2.27
CA LEU A 172 -4.75 -2.87 2.51
C LEU A 172 -3.30 -3.33 2.59
N GLU A 173 -2.39 -2.71 1.85
CA GLU A 173 -0.96 -2.97 1.91
C GLU A 173 -0.38 -2.69 3.31
N GLU A 174 -0.83 -1.64 3.99
CA GLU A 174 -0.45 -1.36 5.38
C GLU A 174 -0.89 -2.44 6.38
N ILE A 175 -1.94 -3.20 6.05
CA ILE A 175 -2.44 -4.29 6.89
C ILE A 175 -1.74 -5.61 6.55
N VAL A 176 -1.69 -5.95 5.26
CA VAL A 176 -1.22 -7.26 4.78
C VAL A 176 0.30 -7.29 4.64
N GLY A 177 0.92 -6.12 4.41
CA GLY A 177 2.28 -5.95 3.92
C GLY A 177 2.34 -6.21 2.42
N GLU A 178 3.51 -6.02 1.83
CA GLU A 178 3.74 -6.41 0.44
C GLU A 178 3.31 -7.88 0.29
N ILE A 179 2.37 -8.12 -0.62
CA ILE A 179 2.01 -9.47 -1.03
C ILE A 179 3.18 -9.89 -1.93
N GLU A 180 4.12 -10.66 -1.38
CA GLU A 180 5.11 -11.34 -2.20
C GLU A 180 4.31 -12.15 -3.22
N ASP A 181 4.32 -11.73 -4.48
CA ASP A 181 3.74 -12.51 -5.57
C ASP A 181 4.45 -13.87 -5.57
N GLU A 182 3.71 -14.95 -5.79
CA GLU A 182 4.30 -16.29 -5.95
C GLU A 182 5.33 -16.32 -7.11
N TYR A 183 5.36 -15.27 -7.93
CA TYR A 183 6.33 -15.01 -8.98
C TYR A 183 7.50 -14.11 -8.55
N ASP A 184 7.43 -13.42 -7.41
CA ASP A 184 8.55 -12.69 -6.80
C ASP A 184 9.55 -13.61 -6.07
N ALA A 185 9.31 -14.91 -6.08
CA ALA A 185 10.34 -15.93 -5.89
C ALA A 185 11.39 -15.95 -7.05
N ASN A 186 11.39 -14.96 -7.93
CA ASN A 186 12.62 -14.52 -8.53
C ASN A 186 13.42 -13.81 -7.44
N ASP A 187 14.21 -14.62 -6.71
CA ASP A 187 15.46 -14.14 -6.14
C ASP A 187 15.90 -12.95 -6.97
N GLU A 188 15.86 -11.73 -6.44
CA GLU A 188 16.66 -10.66 -7.01
C GLU A 188 18.07 -11.23 -6.96
N VAL A 189 18.53 -11.74 -8.11
CA VAL A 189 19.89 -12.28 -8.21
C VAL A 189 20.80 -11.08 -8.03
N PHE A 190 21.05 -10.71 -6.77
CA PHE A 190 21.96 -9.65 -6.40
C PHE A 190 23.38 -9.98 -6.84
N VAL A 191 23.69 -11.27 -7.01
CA VAL A 191 25.00 -11.77 -7.37
C VAL A 191 24.90 -12.67 -8.58
N GLN A 192 25.57 -12.29 -9.67
CA GLN A 192 25.70 -13.10 -10.87
C GLN A 192 27.16 -13.56 -11.01
N GLU A 193 27.40 -14.85 -11.03
CA GLU A 193 28.73 -15.41 -11.31
C GLU A 193 29.02 -15.27 -12.80
N GLN A 194 30.09 -14.54 -13.14
CA GLN A 194 30.55 -14.34 -14.52
C GLN A 194 31.63 -15.35 -14.92
N ASN A 195 32.50 -15.69 -13.97
CA ASN A 195 33.56 -16.69 -14.11
C ASN A 195 33.87 -17.28 -12.72
N PRO A 196 34.58 -18.41 -12.62
CA PRO A 196 35.09 -18.90 -11.34
C PRO A 196 35.85 -17.80 -10.58
N ASN A 197 35.35 -17.36 -9.44
CA ASN A 197 35.85 -16.27 -8.59
C ASN A 197 35.60 -14.83 -9.09
N GLN A 198 34.71 -14.62 -10.09
CA GLN A 198 34.29 -13.29 -10.50
C GLN A 198 32.76 -13.18 -10.43
N PHE A 199 32.30 -12.24 -9.65
CA PHE A 199 30.88 -12.00 -9.43
C PHE A 199 30.50 -10.56 -9.81
N ILE A 200 29.40 -10.39 -10.50
CA ILE A 200 28.74 -9.08 -10.68
C ILE A 200 27.71 -8.96 -9.56
N VAL A 201 27.85 -7.92 -8.74
CA VAL A 201 26.95 -7.65 -7.61
C VAL A 201 26.18 -6.37 -7.89
N LYS A 202 24.85 -6.40 -7.73
CA LYS A 202 24.03 -5.19 -7.82
C LYS A 202 24.42 -4.24 -6.69
N ALA A 203 24.61 -2.95 -7.00
CA ALA A 203 24.99 -1.93 -6.01
C ALA A 203 23.97 -1.72 -4.88
N MET A 204 22.73 -2.14 -5.10
CA MET A 204 21.63 -2.06 -4.11
C MET A 204 21.55 -3.30 -3.20
N MET A 205 22.47 -4.25 -3.29
CA MET A 205 22.49 -5.43 -2.42
C MET A 205 22.70 -5.02 -0.96
N PRO A 206 21.82 -5.45 -0.02
CA PRO A 206 22.00 -5.19 1.40
C PRO A 206 23.34 -5.76 1.91
N ILE A 207 24.05 -5.02 2.77
CA ILE A 207 25.37 -5.42 3.30
C ILE A 207 25.28 -6.76 4.06
N GLU A 208 24.18 -7.00 4.76
CA GLU A 208 23.94 -8.27 5.45
C GLU A 208 23.85 -9.45 4.48
N ALA A 209 23.12 -9.28 3.37
CA ALA A 209 23.02 -10.30 2.32
C ALA A 209 24.39 -10.54 1.64
N PHE A 210 25.16 -9.48 1.40
CA PHE A 210 26.53 -9.57 0.89
C PHE A 210 27.44 -10.34 1.85
N ASN A 211 27.40 -10.01 3.13
CA ASN A 211 28.19 -10.69 4.16
C ASN A 211 27.88 -12.19 4.25
N ILE A 212 26.60 -12.56 4.15
CA ILE A 212 26.18 -13.97 4.13
C ILE A 212 26.70 -14.68 2.89
N PHE A 213 26.54 -14.11 1.71
CA PHE A 213 26.92 -14.74 0.44
C PHE A 213 28.43 -14.93 0.30
N PHE A 214 29.22 -13.88 0.63
CA PHE A 214 30.68 -13.88 0.47
C PHE A 214 31.43 -14.27 1.77
N ASN A 215 30.72 -14.66 2.84
CA ASN A 215 31.30 -14.91 4.16
C ASN A 215 32.23 -13.80 4.63
N SER A 216 31.80 -12.55 4.45
CA SER A 216 32.52 -11.32 4.80
C SER A 216 31.94 -10.67 6.07
N HIS A 217 32.64 -9.64 6.59
CA HIS A 217 32.25 -8.93 7.81
C HIS A 217 32.30 -7.42 7.59
N LEU A 218 31.67 -6.92 6.52
CA LEU A 218 31.53 -5.49 6.28
C LEU A 218 30.58 -4.88 7.30
N THR A 219 30.93 -3.73 7.87
CA THR A 219 30.11 -2.99 8.83
C THR A 219 29.57 -1.71 8.21
N THR A 220 28.35 -1.31 8.59
CA THR A 220 27.69 -0.08 8.12
C THR A 220 28.22 1.19 8.79
N GLU A 221 29.08 1.07 9.83
CA GLU A 221 29.51 2.20 10.69
C GLU A 221 30.51 3.18 10.04
N GLN A 222 30.89 2.98 8.77
CA GLN A 222 31.87 3.84 8.10
C GLN A 222 31.34 4.63 6.90
N PHE A 223 30.01 4.69 6.71
CA PHE A 223 29.40 5.36 5.54
C PHE A 223 28.27 6.31 5.96
N ASP A 224 28.54 7.21 6.90
CA ASP A 224 27.78 8.44 7.16
C ASP A 224 28.48 9.63 6.49
#